data_16d94657c2637df4eea4e55d21ecae98
#
_entry.id   16d94657c2637df4eea4e55d21ecae98
#
_cell.length_a   1.000
_cell.length_b   1.000
_cell.length_c   1.000
_cell.angle_alpha   90.00
_cell.angle_beta   90.00
_cell.angle_gamma   90.00
#
_symmetry.space_group_name_H-M   'P 1'
#
loop_
_entity.id
_entity.type
_entity.pdbx_description
1 polymer ?
#
loop_
_entity_poly.entity_id
_entity_poly.type
_entity_poly.pdbx_seq_one_letter_code
_entity_poly.pdbx_strand_id
1 'polypeptide(L)'
;MKRRLRVYKKTVSIVNETAIGMYESLVGNKKGFLLESYDKNYDRYTFFGKEPEEIITSRGDALVIRQNNGTEEIRQGNPLERLKEYYSEFDIVKENEELSFSGGLVGNLGYDFVRYAEVLPDNNPDEIGIETIQMMLMTKFILVDHVAETLTAVILGEDSEDGKKKALAEAAELIEEARKNAGQIPDRNFTHDGVIVNQSDTLEQYCEKVEKIKQYIREGHIFQTVLSQRWTIETKQTGFELYKELRELNPSPYLYYFNYGEFEVIGSSPEMIVKQQGSRVYTCPIAGTRRRGVDAEEDALLRDELLRDEKERAEHVMLVDLARNDMGRISEFGTVKVTQFMEVQNYSHVMHIVSMVEGKKKGEFHPLDLVSSFLPAGTLSGAPKIRACEIIAELEQEKRGIYGGAVGYLDFAGNVDTCISIRLAYKKNGYIRVQSGAGIVADSIPENEFQECLNKAGAVLQAVETVKGGLE
;
A
#
# COMPACT_ATOMS: atom_id res chain seq x y z
N MET A 1 13.50 28.57 -2.71
CA MET A 1 14.93 28.12 -2.60
C MET A 1 14.87 26.66 -2.25
N LYS A 2 15.59 25.78 -2.96
CA LYS A 2 15.55 24.34 -2.66
C LYS A 2 16.17 24.05 -1.30
N ARG A 3 15.54 23.16 -0.52
CA ARG A 3 16.08 22.64 0.75
C ARG A 3 17.16 21.60 0.41
N ARG A 4 18.44 22.00 0.44
CA ARG A 4 19.55 21.10 0.15
C ARG A 4 19.89 20.28 1.39
N LEU A 5 19.72 18.94 1.29
CA LEU A 5 19.89 18.01 2.38
C LEU A 5 20.92 16.94 2.02
N ARG A 6 21.55 16.36 3.04
CA ARG A 6 22.44 15.20 2.93
C ARG A 6 21.94 14.09 3.83
N VAL A 7 22.12 12.87 3.38
CA VAL A 7 21.83 11.67 4.17
C VAL A 7 23.00 11.43 5.16
N TYR A 8 22.70 11.37 6.45
CA TYR A 8 23.62 10.96 7.49
C TYR A 8 23.13 9.66 8.10
N LYS A 9 24.02 8.71 8.31
CA LYS A 9 23.66 7.39 8.84
C LYS A 9 24.60 6.96 9.95
N LYS A 10 24.04 6.27 10.95
CA LYS A 10 24.78 5.57 12.00
C LYS A 10 24.25 4.15 12.10
N THR A 11 25.15 3.18 11.94
CA THR A 11 24.79 1.75 11.93
C THR A 11 25.40 1.06 13.15
N VAL A 12 24.63 0.16 13.77
CA VAL A 12 25.05 -0.73 14.85
C VAL A 12 24.52 -2.14 14.60
N SER A 13 25.16 -3.15 15.16
CA SER A 13 24.66 -4.53 15.08
C SER A 13 23.46 -4.74 16.00
N ILE A 14 22.52 -5.56 15.56
CA ILE A 14 21.40 -6.09 16.34
C ILE A 14 21.93 -7.29 17.14
N VAL A 15 21.50 -7.44 18.40
CA VAL A 15 21.91 -8.55 19.28
C VAL A 15 20.71 -9.42 19.64
N ASN A 16 19.71 -8.86 20.30
CA ASN A 16 18.50 -9.57 20.76
C ASN A 16 17.23 -8.76 20.50
N GLU A 17 17.32 -7.62 19.83
CA GLU A 17 16.20 -6.74 19.56
C GLU A 17 15.38 -7.26 18.37
N THR A 18 14.06 -7.07 18.42
CA THR A 18 13.16 -7.33 17.31
C THR A 18 12.71 -6.02 16.66
N ALA A 19 12.41 -6.03 15.36
CA ALA A 19 11.90 -4.84 14.66
C ALA A 19 10.62 -4.30 15.32
N ILE A 20 9.69 -5.17 15.70
CA ILE A 20 8.45 -4.81 16.40
C ILE A 20 8.75 -4.22 17.79
N GLY A 21 9.64 -4.84 18.58
CA GLY A 21 10.02 -4.30 19.88
C GLY A 21 10.72 -2.94 19.78
N MET A 22 11.57 -2.75 18.75
CA MET A 22 12.18 -1.46 18.47
C MET A 22 11.14 -0.41 18.04
N TYR A 23 10.17 -0.80 17.23
CA TYR A 23 9.05 0.07 16.86
C TYR A 23 8.25 0.49 18.10
N GLU A 24 7.84 -0.45 18.95
CA GLU A 24 7.09 -0.16 20.19
C GLU A 24 7.87 0.78 21.11
N SER A 25 9.19 0.56 21.25
CA SER A 25 10.04 1.41 22.07
C SER A 25 10.18 2.83 21.53
N LEU A 26 10.39 2.98 20.21
CA LEU A 26 10.64 4.28 19.57
C LEU A 26 9.36 5.07 19.30
N VAL A 27 8.38 4.40 18.69
CA VAL A 27 7.15 5.04 18.16
C VAL A 27 5.99 4.91 19.15
N GLY A 28 5.69 3.66 19.57
CA GLY A 28 4.56 3.39 20.45
C GLY A 28 3.26 3.97 19.90
N ASN A 29 2.58 4.81 20.69
CA ASN A 29 1.32 5.46 20.31
C ASN A 29 1.51 6.82 19.61
N LYS A 30 2.74 7.22 19.29
CA LYS A 30 3.01 8.49 18.60
C LYS A 30 2.65 8.39 17.11
N LYS A 31 2.48 9.53 16.46
CA LYS A 31 2.40 9.59 14.99
C LYS A 31 3.65 9.01 14.38
N GLY A 32 3.48 8.15 13.37
CA GLY A 32 4.61 7.49 12.73
C GLY A 32 4.20 6.38 11.78
N PHE A 33 5.18 5.66 11.29
CA PHE A 33 4.99 4.60 10.32
C PHE A 33 5.85 3.38 10.60
N LEU A 34 5.41 2.25 10.08
CA LEU A 34 6.15 1.00 10.00
C LEU A 34 5.88 0.39 8.62
N LEU A 35 6.95 0.07 7.89
CA LEU A 35 6.92 -0.67 6.63
C LEU A 35 7.81 -1.90 6.78
N GLU A 36 7.26 -3.07 6.53
CA GLU A 36 7.98 -4.34 6.54
C GLU A 36 7.72 -5.10 5.24
N SER A 37 8.63 -5.99 4.90
CA SER A 37 8.40 -7.03 3.90
C SER A 37 8.51 -8.38 4.60
N TYR A 38 7.64 -9.34 4.28
CA TYR A 38 7.65 -10.69 4.84
C TYR A 38 7.71 -11.74 3.74
N ASP A 39 8.55 -11.51 2.75
CA ASP A 39 8.83 -12.46 1.67
C ASP A 39 10.31 -12.86 1.73
N LYS A 40 10.61 -14.13 1.90
CA LYS A 40 11.99 -14.67 2.00
C LYS A 40 12.91 -14.27 0.85
N ASN A 41 12.35 -13.84 -0.28
CA ASN A 41 13.07 -13.36 -1.44
C ASN A 41 13.22 -11.81 -1.47
N TYR A 42 12.39 -11.08 -0.70
CA TYR A 42 12.33 -9.61 -0.63
C TYR A 42 12.55 -9.08 0.78
N ASP A 43 12.65 -9.95 1.79
CA ASP A 43 12.63 -9.69 3.23
C ASP A 43 13.97 -9.17 3.74
N ARG A 44 14.37 -8.02 3.22
CA ARG A 44 15.64 -7.48 3.68
C ARG A 44 15.45 -6.36 4.70
N TYR A 45 14.44 -5.50 4.51
CA TYR A 45 14.40 -4.26 5.25
C TYR A 45 13.06 -4.04 5.98
N THR A 46 13.16 -3.54 7.22
CA THR A 46 12.07 -2.89 7.93
C THR A 46 12.43 -1.42 8.11
N PHE A 47 11.46 -0.53 7.82
CA PHE A 47 11.59 0.91 8.02
C PHE A 47 10.56 1.40 9.01
N PHE A 48 10.95 2.20 9.98
CA PHE A 48 10.00 2.85 10.89
C PHE A 48 10.53 4.17 11.41
N GLY A 49 9.60 5.08 11.69
CA GLY A 49 9.93 6.39 12.21
C GLY A 49 8.75 7.02 12.94
N LYS A 50 9.06 7.97 13.80
CA LYS A 50 8.09 8.72 14.60
C LYS A 50 8.10 10.20 14.26
N GLU A 51 7.02 10.88 14.65
CA GLU A 51 6.92 12.34 14.68
C GLU A 51 7.37 12.97 13.34
N PRO A 52 6.61 12.73 12.24
CA PRO A 52 6.92 13.32 10.94
C PRO A 52 7.09 14.84 11.06
N GLU A 53 8.01 15.45 10.31
CA GLU A 53 8.19 16.90 10.33
C GLU A 53 6.94 17.63 9.86
N GLU A 54 6.31 17.11 8.81
CA GLU A 54 5.10 17.64 8.22
C GLU A 54 4.14 16.49 7.86
N ILE A 55 2.85 16.75 7.92
CA ILE A 55 1.80 15.88 7.35
C ILE A 55 1.19 16.63 6.18
N ILE A 56 1.20 16.00 5.00
CA ILE A 56 0.74 16.55 3.75
C ILE A 56 -0.57 15.88 3.38
N THR A 57 -1.64 16.66 3.21
CA THR A 57 -2.98 16.17 2.87
C THR A 57 -3.58 16.95 1.72
N SER A 58 -4.54 16.33 1.01
CA SER A 58 -5.43 17.08 0.11
C SER A 58 -6.64 17.61 0.89
N ARG A 59 -7.20 18.73 0.46
CA ARG A 59 -8.48 19.27 0.97
C ARG A 59 -9.18 19.96 -0.19
N GLY A 60 -10.14 19.28 -0.83
CA GLY A 60 -10.73 19.77 -2.07
C GLY A 60 -9.66 20.02 -3.15
N ASP A 61 -9.65 21.22 -3.74
CA ASP A 61 -8.66 21.64 -4.74
C ASP A 61 -7.44 22.32 -4.12
N ALA A 62 -6.97 21.82 -2.99
CA ALA A 62 -5.77 22.35 -2.32
C ALA A 62 -4.92 21.25 -1.71
N LEU A 63 -3.61 21.48 -1.63
CA LEU A 63 -2.69 20.73 -0.81
C LEU A 63 -2.51 21.48 0.52
N VAL A 64 -2.65 20.76 1.63
CA VAL A 64 -2.46 21.27 2.98
C VAL A 64 -1.23 20.64 3.60
N ILE A 65 -0.29 21.45 4.04
CA ILE A 65 0.95 21.03 4.69
C ILE A 65 0.85 21.46 6.14
N ARG A 66 0.77 20.50 7.05
CA ARG A 66 0.65 20.73 8.50
C ARG A 66 1.96 20.40 9.19
N GLN A 67 2.56 21.38 9.84
CA GLN A 67 3.75 21.21 10.67
C GLN A 67 3.41 20.71 12.07
N ASN A 68 4.39 20.15 12.79
CA ASN A 68 4.21 19.65 14.15
C ASN A 68 3.81 20.72 15.17
N ASN A 69 4.12 21.99 14.91
CA ASN A 69 3.71 23.14 15.75
C ASN A 69 2.25 23.55 15.54
N GLY A 70 1.52 22.87 14.65
CA GLY A 70 0.12 23.16 14.30
C GLY A 70 -0.06 24.23 13.21
N THR A 71 1.01 24.79 12.66
CA THR A 71 0.93 25.71 11.52
C THR A 71 0.50 24.96 10.26
N GLU A 72 -0.45 25.51 9.52
CA GLU A 72 -0.89 25.01 8.22
C GLU A 72 -0.47 25.97 7.10
N GLU A 73 0.12 25.42 6.05
CA GLU A 73 0.31 26.08 4.75
C GLU A 73 -0.69 25.45 3.77
N ILE A 74 -1.45 26.29 3.06
CA ILE A 74 -2.44 25.85 2.07
C ILE A 74 -2.00 26.31 0.69
N ARG A 75 -1.78 25.35 -0.23
CA ARG A 75 -1.43 25.61 -1.63
C ARG A 75 -2.64 25.31 -2.51
N GLN A 76 -3.28 26.35 -3.01
CA GLN A 76 -4.45 26.26 -3.88
C GLN A 76 -4.09 25.70 -5.26
N GLY A 77 -5.00 24.94 -5.86
CA GLY A 77 -4.88 24.30 -7.17
C GLY A 77 -4.75 22.78 -7.08
N ASN A 78 -4.66 22.11 -8.23
CA ASN A 78 -4.66 20.65 -8.30
C ASN A 78 -3.67 20.02 -7.30
N PRO A 79 -4.14 19.19 -6.34
CA PRO A 79 -3.31 18.63 -5.27
C PRO A 79 -2.12 17.81 -5.76
N LEU A 80 -2.24 17.09 -6.89
CA LEU A 80 -1.14 16.35 -7.50
C LEU A 80 -0.02 17.30 -7.95
N GLU A 81 -0.37 18.39 -8.64
CA GLU A 81 0.63 19.36 -9.10
C GLU A 81 1.28 20.08 -7.92
N ARG A 82 0.50 20.44 -6.87
CA ARG A 82 1.04 21.05 -5.66
C ARG A 82 1.96 20.09 -4.89
N LEU A 83 1.65 18.79 -4.88
CA LEU A 83 2.50 17.77 -4.27
C LEU A 83 3.81 17.57 -5.05
N LYS A 84 3.79 17.64 -6.40
CA LYS A 84 5.00 17.64 -7.23
C LYS A 84 5.89 18.85 -6.96
N GLU A 85 5.29 20.04 -6.85
CA GLU A 85 6.00 21.26 -6.49
C GLU A 85 6.65 21.13 -5.11
N TYR A 86 5.89 20.66 -4.12
CA TYR A 86 6.39 20.43 -2.76
C TYR A 86 7.57 19.43 -2.74
N TYR A 87 7.42 18.28 -3.40
CA TYR A 87 8.49 17.30 -3.51
C TYR A 87 9.75 17.89 -4.16
N SER A 88 9.59 18.74 -5.18
CA SER A 88 10.69 19.38 -5.93
C SER A 88 11.44 20.44 -5.13
N GLU A 89 10.96 20.85 -3.95
CA GLU A 89 11.66 21.75 -3.05
C GLU A 89 12.87 21.10 -2.37
N PHE A 90 12.93 19.76 -2.36
CA PHE A 90 14.01 19.00 -1.75
C PHE A 90 15.08 18.64 -2.79
N ASP A 91 16.35 18.82 -2.42
CA ASP A 91 17.52 18.49 -3.22
C ASP A 91 18.46 17.65 -2.35
N ILE A 92 18.57 16.35 -2.68
CA ILE A 92 19.38 15.42 -1.90
C ILE A 92 20.76 15.28 -2.52
N VAL A 93 21.79 15.51 -1.73
CA VAL A 93 23.19 15.24 -2.15
C VAL A 93 23.35 13.72 -2.27
N LYS A 94 23.54 13.25 -3.53
CA LYS A 94 23.72 11.83 -3.82
C LYS A 94 25.04 11.31 -3.24
N GLU A 95 24.97 10.17 -2.57
CA GLU A 95 26.13 9.43 -2.08
C GLU A 95 26.37 8.19 -2.98
N ASN A 96 27.58 7.57 -2.85
CA ASN A 96 27.94 6.39 -3.64
C ASN A 96 27.20 5.11 -3.21
N GLU A 97 26.62 5.08 -2.00
CA GLU A 97 25.81 3.97 -1.50
C GLU A 97 24.34 4.40 -1.44
N GLU A 98 23.54 3.90 -2.38
CA GLU A 98 22.10 4.17 -2.41
C GLU A 98 21.39 3.27 -1.39
N LEU A 99 20.70 3.89 -0.43
CA LEU A 99 19.70 3.21 0.39
C LEU A 99 18.44 2.99 -0.45
N SER A 100 17.70 1.93 -0.17
CA SER A 100 16.38 1.71 -0.79
C SER A 100 15.39 2.82 -0.43
N PHE A 101 15.51 3.36 0.79
CA PHE A 101 14.81 4.57 1.23
C PHE A 101 15.79 5.45 2.01
N SER A 102 15.97 6.69 1.57
CA SER A 102 16.88 7.66 2.16
C SER A 102 16.18 8.82 2.88
N GLY A 103 14.84 8.77 2.92
CA GLY A 103 13.98 9.79 3.48
C GLY A 103 13.16 10.50 2.40
N GLY A 104 11.99 10.97 2.77
CA GLY A 104 11.04 11.55 1.83
C GLY A 104 9.61 11.47 2.33
N LEU A 105 8.68 11.24 1.43
CA LEU A 105 7.26 11.11 1.70
C LEU A 105 6.87 9.65 1.89
N VAL A 106 6.23 9.33 3.01
CA VAL A 106 5.74 7.99 3.34
C VAL A 106 4.26 8.09 3.67
N GLY A 107 3.43 7.20 3.14
CA GLY A 107 2.01 7.25 3.44
C GLY A 107 1.13 6.59 2.39
N ASN A 108 -0.06 7.16 2.19
CA ASN A 108 -1.04 6.62 1.25
C ASN A 108 -1.62 7.68 0.30
N LEU A 109 -1.94 7.24 -0.91
CA LEU A 109 -2.70 7.94 -1.92
C LEU A 109 -3.98 7.14 -2.15
N GLY A 110 -5.15 7.72 -1.89
CA GLY A 110 -6.43 7.03 -1.99
C GLY A 110 -6.83 6.69 -3.42
N TYR A 111 -7.90 5.90 -3.58
CA TYR A 111 -8.46 5.53 -4.88
C TYR A 111 -8.76 6.75 -5.75
N ASP A 112 -9.35 7.78 -5.16
CA ASP A 112 -9.74 9.00 -5.86
C ASP A 112 -8.55 9.89 -6.30
N PHE A 113 -7.30 9.48 -6.03
CA PHE A 113 -6.10 10.17 -6.54
C PHE A 113 -6.09 10.27 -8.07
N VAL A 114 -6.70 9.30 -8.76
CA VAL A 114 -6.90 9.33 -10.21
C VAL A 114 -7.62 10.59 -10.69
N ARG A 115 -8.52 11.17 -9.88
CA ARG A 115 -9.29 12.37 -10.23
C ARG A 115 -8.45 13.63 -10.38
N TYR A 116 -7.24 13.63 -9.85
CA TYR A 116 -6.29 14.73 -10.07
C TYR A 116 -5.64 14.69 -11.45
N ALA A 117 -5.70 13.55 -12.15
CA ALA A 117 -5.14 13.34 -13.49
C ALA A 117 -6.21 13.10 -14.56
N GLU A 118 -7.38 12.54 -14.20
CA GLU A 118 -8.44 12.13 -15.12
C GLU A 118 -9.79 12.71 -14.67
N VAL A 119 -10.68 12.97 -15.63
CA VAL A 119 -12.03 13.47 -15.34
C VAL A 119 -12.96 12.29 -15.07
N LEU A 120 -13.38 12.14 -13.82
CA LEU A 120 -14.31 11.09 -13.36
C LEU A 120 -15.46 11.68 -12.54
N PRO A 121 -16.65 11.05 -12.53
CA PRO A 121 -17.77 11.46 -11.68
C PRO A 121 -17.35 11.46 -10.18
N ASP A 122 -17.76 12.47 -9.43
CA ASP A 122 -17.50 12.62 -7.98
C ASP A 122 -18.82 12.82 -7.21
N ASN A 123 -19.74 11.87 -7.35
CA ASN A 123 -21.09 11.98 -6.80
C ASN A 123 -21.25 11.23 -5.46
N ASN A 124 -20.29 10.39 -5.10
CA ASN A 124 -20.41 9.52 -3.93
C ASN A 124 -20.06 10.27 -2.65
N PRO A 125 -20.82 10.08 -1.55
CA PRO A 125 -20.50 10.66 -0.26
C PRO A 125 -19.21 10.07 0.30
N ASP A 126 -18.47 10.90 1.02
CA ASP A 126 -17.30 10.48 1.78
C ASP A 126 -17.69 10.25 3.25
N GLU A 127 -18.07 9.02 3.61
CA GLU A 127 -18.38 8.65 4.98
C GLU A 127 -17.14 8.35 5.84
N ILE A 128 -15.99 8.21 5.19
CA ILE A 128 -14.73 7.90 5.86
C ILE A 128 -14.11 9.16 6.45
N GLY A 129 -14.17 10.25 5.68
CA GLY A 129 -13.57 11.53 6.04
C GLY A 129 -12.04 11.42 6.20
N ILE A 130 -11.38 10.67 5.30
CA ILE A 130 -9.94 10.59 5.16
C ILE A 130 -9.56 11.16 3.80
N GLU A 131 -8.73 12.18 3.81
CA GLU A 131 -8.31 12.86 2.58
C GLU A 131 -7.58 11.93 1.61
N THR A 132 -7.71 12.20 0.31
CA THR A 132 -7.13 11.35 -0.76
C THR A 132 -5.60 11.29 -0.70
N ILE A 133 -4.93 12.36 -0.33
CA ILE A 133 -3.48 12.40 -0.08
C ILE A 133 -3.26 12.40 1.43
N GLN A 134 -2.48 11.46 1.93
CA GLN A 134 -2.07 11.36 3.32
C GLN A 134 -0.60 10.93 3.36
N MET A 135 0.31 11.89 3.41
CA MET A 135 1.75 11.65 3.37
C MET A 135 2.42 12.28 4.59
N MET A 136 3.40 11.59 5.14
CA MET A 136 4.29 12.04 6.21
C MET A 136 5.64 12.43 5.60
N LEU A 137 6.15 13.61 5.91
CA LEU A 137 7.54 13.96 5.63
C LEU A 137 8.43 13.33 6.69
N MET A 138 9.19 12.31 6.29
CA MET A 138 10.10 11.57 7.15
C MET A 138 11.54 11.90 6.81
N THR A 139 12.17 12.67 7.67
CA THR A 139 13.60 13.04 7.59
C THR A 139 14.44 12.27 8.59
N LYS A 140 13.81 11.53 9.53
CA LYS A 140 14.44 10.73 10.58
C LYS A 140 13.71 9.42 10.71
N PHE A 141 14.44 8.32 10.59
CA PHE A 141 13.85 6.99 10.73
C PHE A 141 14.91 5.94 11.01
N ILE A 142 14.46 4.75 11.37
CA ILE A 142 15.25 3.54 11.55
C ILE A 142 15.07 2.63 10.34
N LEU A 143 16.17 2.07 9.88
CA LEU A 143 16.24 0.97 8.92
C LEU A 143 16.83 -0.25 9.61
N VAL A 144 16.13 -1.36 9.60
CA VAL A 144 16.60 -2.68 10.02
C VAL A 144 16.93 -3.49 8.79
N ASP A 145 18.18 -3.95 8.66
CA ASP A 145 18.60 -4.91 7.64
C ASP A 145 18.65 -6.30 8.28
N HIS A 146 17.66 -7.14 7.95
CA HIS A 146 17.53 -8.48 8.53
C HIS A 146 18.60 -9.47 8.04
N VAL A 147 19.20 -9.21 6.87
CA VAL A 147 20.27 -10.05 6.31
C VAL A 147 21.62 -9.70 6.92
N ALA A 148 21.90 -8.41 7.07
CA ALA A 148 23.13 -7.93 7.67
C ALA A 148 23.06 -7.90 9.21
N GLU A 149 21.89 -8.14 9.80
CA GLU A 149 21.61 -8.02 11.25
C GLU A 149 22.06 -6.66 11.81
N THR A 150 21.67 -5.59 11.10
CA THR A 150 22.04 -4.23 11.48
C THR A 150 20.84 -3.30 11.63
N LEU A 151 21.00 -2.37 12.57
CA LEU A 151 20.11 -1.24 12.82
C LEU A 151 20.82 0.04 12.37
N THR A 152 20.21 0.76 11.45
CA THR A 152 20.74 2.02 10.94
C THR A 152 19.75 3.16 11.21
N ALA A 153 20.17 4.17 11.95
CA ALA A 153 19.44 5.44 12.01
C ALA A 153 19.86 6.30 10.81
N VAL A 154 18.84 6.77 10.07
CA VAL A 154 19.00 7.63 8.90
C VAL A 154 18.42 9.00 9.22
N ILE A 155 19.21 10.04 8.98
CA ILE A 155 18.83 11.45 9.21
C ILE A 155 19.11 12.24 7.93
N LEU A 156 18.08 12.89 7.41
CA LEU A 156 18.24 13.96 6.41
C LEU A 156 18.57 15.25 7.12
N GLY A 157 19.79 15.71 7.02
CA GLY A 157 20.26 16.91 7.66
C GLY A 157 20.82 17.93 6.67
N GLU A 158 21.08 19.14 7.16
CA GLU A 158 21.70 20.19 6.36
C GLU A 158 23.08 19.74 5.85
N ASP A 159 23.39 20.05 4.58
CA ASP A 159 24.68 19.75 3.95
C ASP A 159 25.77 20.72 4.45
N SER A 160 26.17 20.54 5.70
CA SER A 160 27.19 21.33 6.40
C SER A 160 27.90 20.51 7.49
N GLU A 161 29.09 20.96 7.96
CA GLU A 161 29.80 20.27 9.05
C GLU A 161 29.00 20.31 10.38
N ASP A 162 28.30 21.41 10.64
CA ASP A 162 27.44 21.50 11.83
C ASP A 162 26.18 20.65 11.67
N GLY A 163 25.57 20.61 10.48
CA GLY A 163 24.49 19.69 10.12
C GLY A 163 24.89 18.23 10.35
N LYS A 164 26.09 17.84 9.92
CA LYS A 164 26.63 16.49 10.13
C LYS A 164 26.73 16.13 11.61
N LYS A 165 27.32 17.02 12.43
CA LYS A 165 27.46 16.78 13.87
C LYS A 165 26.11 16.60 14.54
N LYS A 166 25.16 17.49 14.22
CA LYS A 166 23.79 17.43 14.74
C LYS A 166 23.10 16.13 14.32
N ALA A 167 23.14 15.79 13.03
CA ALA A 167 22.51 14.58 12.50
C ALA A 167 23.08 13.28 13.11
N LEU A 168 24.41 13.20 13.31
CA LEU A 168 25.02 12.02 13.94
C LEU A 168 24.69 11.90 15.44
N ALA A 169 24.51 13.02 16.15
CA ALA A 169 24.02 13.01 17.53
C ALA A 169 22.57 12.53 17.59
N GLU A 170 21.69 13.07 16.76
CA GLU A 170 20.30 12.66 16.66
C GLU A 170 20.17 11.16 16.25
N ALA A 171 21.03 10.69 15.34
CA ALA A 171 21.05 9.27 14.96
C ALA A 171 21.44 8.37 16.14
N ALA A 172 22.37 8.82 17.01
CA ALA A 172 22.74 8.07 18.21
C ALA A 172 21.56 7.99 19.20
N GLU A 173 20.89 9.11 19.47
CA GLU A 173 19.71 9.17 20.34
C GLU A 173 18.58 8.29 19.82
N LEU A 174 18.33 8.32 18.51
CA LEU A 174 17.29 7.51 17.87
C LEU A 174 17.54 6.01 18.05
N ILE A 175 18.81 5.57 17.91
CA ILE A 175 19.22 4.18 18.15
C ILE A 175 19.02 3.80 19.63
N GLU A 176 19.46 4.63 20.55
CA GLU A 176 19.31 4.36 21.99
C GLU A 176 17.85 4.23 22.39
N GLU A 177 16.99 5.13 21.90
CA GLU A 177 15.55 5.09 22.17
C GLU A 177 14.89 3.84 21.57
N ALA A 178 15.22 3.48 20.33
CA ALA A 178 14.71 2.27 19.69
C ALA A 178 15.09 0.99 20.44
N ARG A 179 16.27 0.92 21.03
CA ARG A 179 16.80 -0.27 21.71
C ARG A 179 16.33 -0.41 23.16
N LYS A 180 15.82 0.64 23.78
CA LYS A 180 15.61 0.72 25.23
C LYS A 180 14.81 -0.45 25.84
N ASN A 181 13.79 -0.96 25.15
CA ASN A 181 12.94 -2.07 25.59
C ASN A 181 12.74 -3.14 24.50
N ALA A 182 13.53 -3.12 23.45
CA ALA A 182 13.29 -3.86 22.22
C ALA A 182 13.51 -5.38 22.30
N GLY A 183 14.13 -5.87 23.37
CA GLY A 183 14.31 -7.31 23.62
C GLY A 183 13.17 -7.99 24.38
N GLN A 184 12.16 -7.24 24.80
CA GLN A 184 10.97 -7.82 25.42
C GLN A 184 10.10 -8.48 24.34
N ILE A 185 9.63 -9.70 24.58
CA ILE A 185 8.65 -10.35 23.70
C ILE A 185 7.37 -9.52 23.79
N PRO A 186 6.84 -9.02 22.66
CA PRO A 186 5.59 -8.25 22.66
C PRO A 186 4.47 -9.05 23.33
N ASP A 187 3.67 -8.38 24.15
CA ASP A 187 2.49 -9.00 24.73
C ASP A 187 1.55 -9.46 23.59
N ARG A 188 1.14 -10.73 23.63
CA ARG A 188 0.25 -11.35 22.65
C ARG A 188 -1.20 -11.44 23.15
N ASN A 189 -1.52 -10.79 24.26
CA ASN A 189 -2.90 -10.69 24.73
C ASN A 189 -3.62 -9.61 23.92
N PHE A 190 -4.18 -10.01 22.78
CA PHE A 190 -4.93 -9.11 21.90
C PHE A 190 -6.38 -8.97 22.35
N THR A 191 -6.97 -7.81 22.07
CA THR A 191 -8.39 -7.56 22.33
C THR A 191 -9.21 -8.08 21.15
N HIS A 192 -10.06 -9.08 21.41
CA HIS A 192 -10.95 -9.67 20.40
C HIS A 192 -12.40 -9.37 20.80
N ASP A 193 -12.89 -8.19 20.44
CA ASP A 193 -14.22 -7.72 20.78
C ASP A 193 -14.99 -7.09 19.61
N GLY A 194 -14.52 -7.37 18.38
CA GLY A 194 -15.08 -6.77 17.17
C GLY A 194 -16.53 -7.21 16.90
N VAL A 195 -17.39 -6.23 16.63
CA VAL A 195 -18.79 -6.45 16.22
C VAL A 195 -19.02 -5.73 14.89
N ILE A 196 -19.46 -6.47 13.87
CA ILE A 196 -19.88 -5.85 12.59
C ILE A 196 -21.18 -5.07 12.87
N VAL A 197 -21.12 -3.75 12.70
CA VAL A 197 -22.26 -2.84 12.93
C VAL A 197 -22.86 -2.32 11.62
N ASN A 198 -22.13 -2.41 10.50
CA ASN A 198 -22.62 -2.03 9.19
C ASN A 198 -21.86 -2.77 8.07
N GLN A 199 -22.55 -2.96 6.93
CA GLN A 199 -21.98 -3.39 5.66
C GLN A 199 -22.56 -2.55 4.53
N SER A 200 -21.80 -2.31 3.46
CA SER A 200 -22.24 -1.43 2.37
C SER A 200 -23.38 -2.00 1.56
N ASP A 201 -23.42 -3.30 1.37
CA ASP A 201 -24.47 -4.01 0.64
C ASP A 201 -24.87 -5.31 1.34
N THR A 202 -26.15 -5.66 1.28
CA THR A 202 -26.61 -7.04 1.54
C THR A 202 -26.18 -7.95 0.39
N LEU A 203 -26.26 -9.27 0.58
CA LEU A 203 -26.01 -10.23 -0.50
C LEU A 203 -26.89 -9.94 -1.73
N GLU A 204 -28.18 -9.67 -1.51
CA GLU A 204 -29.14 -9.39 -2.58
C GLU A 204 -28.74 -8.12 -3.36
N GLN A 205 -28.45 -7.01 -2.67
CA GLN A 205 -28.01 -5.76 -3.29
C GLN A 205 -26.72 -5.93 -4.08
N TYR A 206 -25.75 -6.66 -3.53
CA TYR A 206 -24.51 -6.96 -4.24
C TYR A 206 -24.75 -7.77 -5.50
N CYS A 207 -25.60 -8.82 -5.44
CA CYS A 207 -25.97 -9.63 -6.59
C CYS A 207 -26.66 -8.80 -7.70
N GLU A 208 -27.55 -7.88 -7.35
CA GLU A 208 -28.17 -6.97 -8.31
C GLU A 208 -27.14 -6.10 -9.04
N LYS A 209 -26.15 -5.57 -8.31
CA LYS A 209 -25.03 -4.79 -8.88
C LYS A 209 -24.16 -5.64 -9.82
N VAL A 210 -23.88 -6.89 -9.46
CA VAL A 210 -23.14 -7.83 -10.32
C VAL A 210 -23.89 -8.06 -11.63
N GLU A 211 -25.22 -8.30 -11.61
CA GLU A 211 -26.01 -8.47 -12.83
C GLU A 211 -26.04 -7.19 -13.69
N LYS A 212 -26.05 -6.02 -13.07
CA LYS A 212 -25.94 -4.74 -13.78
C LYS A 212 -24.58 -4.61 -14.49
N ILE A 213 -23.49 -5.00 -13.83
CA ILE A 213 -22.15 -5.04 -14.44
C ILE A 213 -22.10 -6.00 -15.62
N LYS A 214 -22.68 -7.21 -15.48
CA LYS A 214 -22.79 -8.19 -16.58
C LYS A 214 -23.59 -7.65 -17.76
N GLN A 215 -24.59 -6.79 -17.50
CA GLN A 215 -25.30 -6.08 -18.57
C GLN A 215 -24.36 -5.12 -19.30
N TYR A 216 -23.56 -4.29 -18.59
CA TYR A 216 -22.57 -3.39 -19.22
C TYR A 216 -21.53 -4.16 -20.04
N ILE A 217 -21.12 -5.35 -19.60
CA ILE A 217 -20.23 -6.22 -20.36
C ILE A 217 -20.89 -6.70 -21.66
N ARG A 218 -22.14 -7.17 -21.61
CA ARG A 218 -22.92 -7.59 -22.79
C ARG A 218 -23.14 -6.47 -23.80
N GLU A 219 -23.29 -5.23 -23.32
CA GLU A 219 -23.46 -4.03 -24.12
C GLU A 219 -22.13 -3.50 -24.70
N GLY A 220 -21.00 -4.10 -24.33
CA GLY A 220 -19.67 -3.77 -24.83
C GLY A 220 -19.03 -2.54 -24.20
N HIS A 221 -19.51 -2.09 -23.03
CA HIS A 221 -18.93 -0.95 -22.32
C HIS A 221 -17.57 -1.29 -21.69
N ILE A 222 -17.44 -2.49 -21.13
CA ILE A 222 -16.26 -2.98 -20.41
C ILE A 222 -16.10 -4.49 -20.66
N PHE A 223 -14.89 -5.01 -20.41
CA PHE A 223 -14.62 -6.46 -20.36
C PHE A 223 -14.71 -6.98 -18.93
N GLN A 224 -14.29 -6.15 -17.97
CA GLN A 224 -14.21 -6.47 -16.54
C GLN A 224 -14.30 -5.19 -15.71
N THR A 225 -14.88 -5.29 -14.52
CA THR A 225 -14.74 -4.27 -13.48
C THR A 225 -14.73 -4.90 -12.08
N VAL A 226 -14.16 -4.21 -11.10
CA VAL A 226 -14.12 -4.68 -9.70
C VAL A 226 -15.22 -4.01 -8.91
N LEU A 227 -16.11 -4.82 -8.32
CA LEU A 227 -17.13 -4.36 -7.38
C LEU A 227 -16.65 -4.67 -5.95
N SER A 228 -16.71 -3.69 -5.06
CA SER A 228 -16.23 -3.86 -3.68
C SER A 228 -17.35 -3.83 -2.64
N GLN A 229 -17.05 -4.45 -1.51
CA GLN A 229 -17.90 -4.53 -0.32
C GLN A 229 -17.11 -4.00 0.88
N ARG A 230 -17.74 -3.21 1.77
CA ARG A 230 -17.15 -2.67 3.00
C ARG A 230 -17.89 -3.14 4.23
N TRP A 231 -17.13 -3.48 5.27
CA TRP A 231 -17.63 -3.78 6.61
C TRP A 231 -17.11 -2.75 7.61
N THR A 232 -18.00 -2.30 8.48
CA THR A 232 -17.66 -1.43 9.62
C THR A 232 -17.80 -2.22 10.90
N ILE A 233 -16.75 -2.23 11.71
CA ILE A 233 -16.62 -3.06 12.91
C ILE A 233 -16.35 -2.12 14.09
N GLU A 234 -17.15 -2.21 15.13
CA GLU A 234 -16.89 -1.54 16.41
C GLU A 234 -15.95 -2.41 17.25
N THR A 235 -14.84 -1.86 17.76
CA THR A 235 -13.87 -2.58 18.58
C THR A 235 -13.00 -1.63 19.40
N LYS A 236 -12.56 -2.12 20.57
CA LYS A 236 -11.56 -1.45 21.43
C LYS A 236 -10.13 -1.82 21.04
N GLN A 237 -9.93 -2.89 20.24
CA GLN A 237 -8.60 -3.28 19.75
C GLN A 237 -7.88 -2.10 19.12
N THR A 238 -6.63 -1.86 19.47
CA THR A 238 -5.83 -0.78 18.85
C THR A 238 -5.40 -1.16 17.44
N GLY A 239 -5.10 -0.17 16.60
CA GLY A 239 -4.62 -0.45 15.24
C GLY A 239 -3.30 -1.21 15.23
N PHE A 240 -2.44 -0.98 16.23
CA PHE A 240 -1.16 -1.69 16.31
C PHE A 240 -1.33 -3.15 16.80
N GLU A 241 -2.30 -3.44 17.67
CA GLU A 241 -2.67 -4.83 18.00
C GLU A 241 -3.15 -5.56 16.75
N LEU A 242 -4.07 -4.94 15.99
CA LEU A 242 -4.53 -5.48 14.71
C LEU A 242 -3.38 -5.71 13.72
N TYR A 243 -2.42 -4.77 13.64
CA TYR A 243 -1.25 -4.94 12.78
C TYR A 243 -0.42 -6.17 13.17
N LYS A 244 -0.14 -6.36 14.46
CA LYS A 244 0.64 -7.51 14.95
C LYS A 244 -0.03 -8.85 14.61
N GLU A 245 -1.35 -8.93 14.73
CA GLU A 245 -2.11 -10.13 14.37
C GLU A 245 -2.14 -10.35 12.86
N LEU A 246 -2.46 -9.32 12.08
CA LEU A 246 -2.51 -9.41 10.63
C LEU A 246 -1.16 -9.83 10.04
N ARG A 247 -0.07 -9.36 10.63
CA ARG A 247 1.29 -9.73 10.28
C ARG A 247 1.56 -11.23 10.44
N GLU A 248 0.99 -11.86 11.46
CA GLU A 248 1.11 -13.31 11.69
C GLU A 248 0.14 -14.12 10.82
N LEU A 249 -1.10 -13.65 10.65
CA LEU A 249 -2.15 -14.35 9.91
C LEU A 249 -1.95 -14.28 8.39
N ASN A 250 -1.44 -13.15 7.89
CA ASN A 250 -1.31 -12.91 6.44
C ASN A 250 0.04 -12.24 6.10
N PRO A 251 1.17 -12.94 6.30
CA PRO A 251 2.48 -12.42 5.89
C PRO A 251 2.50 -12.14 4.39
N SER A 252 2.95 -10.95 4.01
CA SER A 252 2.91 -10.43 2.63
C SER A 252 4.14 -9.58 2.32
N PRO A 253 4.47 -9.36 1.02
CA PRO A 253 5.60 -8.52 0.62
C PRO A 253 5.52 -7.08 1.12
N TYR A 254 4.32 -6.56 1.37
CA TYR A 254 4.09 -5.21 1.87
C TYR A 254 3.21 -5.24 3.11
N LEU A 255 3.84 -5.20 4.27
CA LEU A 255 3.19 -4.99 5.55
C LEU A 255 3.37 -3.54 5.97
N TYR A 256 2.29 -2.89 6.39
CA TYR A 256 2.36 -1.48 6.76
C TYR A 256 1.42 -1.12 7.91
N TYR A 257 1.90 -0.19 8.73
CA TYR A 257 1.13 0.46 9.76
C TYR A 257 1.46 1.95 9.79
N PHE A 258 0.42 2.78 9.76
CA PHE A 258 0.53 4.22 9.89
C PHE A 258 -0.35 4.72 11.01
N ASN A 259 0.21 5.53 11.88
CA ASN A 259 -0.53 6.27 12.90
C ASN A 259 -0.48 7.77 12.57
N TYR A 260 -1.60 8.31 12.11
CA TYR A 260 -1.74 9.75 11.81
C TYR A 260 -2.24 10.54 13.04
N GLY A 261 -2.52 9.87 14.16
CA GLY A 261 -3.09 10.43 15.39
C GLY A 261 -4.61 10.41 15.40
N GLU A 262 -5.26 10.91 14.37
CA GLU A 262 -6.73 10.93 14.23
C GLU A 262 -7.28 9.60 13.69
N PHE A 263 -6.47 8.87 12.96
CA PHE A 263 -6.79 7.57 12.40
C PHE A 263 -5.52 6.74 12.19
N GLU A 264 -5.71 5.44 12.00
CA GLU A 264 -4.64 4.48 11.77
C GLU A 264 -4.93 3.69 10.49
N VAL A 265 -3.89 3.33 9.73
CA VAL A 265 -3.99 2.51 8.50
C VAL A 265 -3.14 1.28 8.69
N ILE A 266 -3.72 0.11 8.48
CA ILE A 266 -3.12 -1.20 8.72
C ILE A 266 -3.30 -2.03 7.46
N GLY A 267 -2.26 -2.72 7.00
CA GLY A 267 -2.46 -3.60 5.86
C GLY A 267 -1.34 -4.58 5.60
N SER A 268 -1.69 -5.57 4.78
CA SER A 268 -0.84 -6.66 4.35
C SER A 268 -1.07 -6.94 2.87
N SER A 269 -0.50 -6.08 2.00
CA SER A 269 -0.72 -6.16 0.56
C SER A 269 0.25 -7.15 -0.12
N PRO A 270 -0.25 -8.05 -0.96
CA PRO A 270 0.60 -8.93 -1.76
C PRO A 270 1.11 -8.28 -3.05
N GLU A 271 0.54 -7.14 -3.48
CA GLU A 271 0.67 -6.67 -4.86
C GLU A 271 1.35 -5.31 -4.97
N MET A 272 2.47 -5.30 -5.69
CA MET A 272 3.20 -4.08 -6.07
C MET A 272 2.40 -3.26 -7.09
N ILE A 273 2.31 -1.95 -6.89
CA ILE A 273 1.86 -1.04 -7.94
C ILE A 273 3.04 -0.73 -8.87
N VAL A 274 4.03 -0.01 -8.32
CA VAL A 274 5.21 0.40 -9.06
C VAL A 274 6.38 0.59 -8.10
N LYS A 275 7.54 0.13 -8.55
CA LYS A 275 8.82 0.34 -7.89
C LYS A 275 9.79 1.01 -8.86
N GLN A 276 10.47 2.06 -8.40
CA GLN A 276 11.56 2.72 -9.13
C GLN A 276 12.83 2.65 -8.32
N GLN A 277 13.92 2.23 -8.97
CA GLN A 277 15.29 2.30 -8.44
C GLN A 277 16.19 2.94 -9.48
N GLY A 278 16.66 4.13 -9.20
CA GLY A 278 17.39 4.92 -10.20
C GLY A 278 16.52 5.20 -11.44
N SER A 279 16.96 4.74 -12.60
CA SER A 279 16.20 4.88 -13.87
C SER A 279 15.30 3.68 -14.19
N ARG A 280 15.39 2.58 -13.47
CA ARG A 280 14.59 1.36 -13.71
C ARG A 280 13.27 1.44 -13.00
N VAL A 281 12.22 1.03 -13.68
CA VAL A 281 10.86 0.95 -13.14
C VAL A 281 10.35 -0.48 -13.30
N TYR A 282 9.66 -0.97 -12.28
CA TYR A 282 9.14 -2.33 -12.20
C TYR A 282 7.67 -2.29 -11.81
N THR A 283 6.91 -3.25 -12.31
CA THR A 283 5.60 -3.63 -11.78
C THR A 283 5.44 -5.14 -11.88
N CYS A 284 4.66 -5.72 -10.97
CA CYS A 284 4.57 -7.16 -10.80
C CYS A 284 3.10 -7.59 -10.77
N PRO A 285 2.46 -7.77 -11.94
CA PRO A 285 1.10 -8.31 -12.00
C PRO A 285 1.06 -9.73 -11.45
N ILE A 286 0.08 -9.98 -10.59
CA ILE A 286 -0.18 -11.25 -9.92
C ILE A 286 -1.61 -11.67 -10.23
N ALA A 287 -1.81 -12.92 -10.68
CA ALA A 287 -3.12 -13.52 -10.88
C ALA A 287 -3.07 -15.00 -10.58
N GLY A 288 -4.24 -15.62 -10.57
CA GLY A 288 -4.36 -17.05 -10.29
C GLY A 288 -3.95 -17.40 -8.86
N THR A 289 -4.72 -18.26 -8.23
CA THR A 289 -4.43 -18.68 -6.86
C THR A 289 -4.70 -20.16 -6.69
N ARG A 290 -3.76 -20.87 -6.07
CA ARG A 290 -3.98 -22.21 -5.51
C ARG A 290 -3.43 -22.24 -4.09
N ARG A 291 -4.03 -23.08 -3.24
CA ARG A 291 -3.49 -23.37 -1.91
C ARG A 291 -2.13 -24.06 -2.01
N ARG A 292 -1.37 -24.02 -0.94
CA ARG A 292 -0.17 -24.88 -0.82
C ARG A 292 -0.57 -26.34 -0.64
N GLY A 293 0.23 -27.24 -1.17
CA GLY A 293 0.13 -28.66 -0.91
C GLY A 293 0.55 -29.02 0.52
N VAL A 294 0.14 -30.17 0.99
CA VAL A 294 0.58 -30.69 2.30
C VAL A 294 2.04 -31.19 2.24
N ASP A 295 2.53 -31.45 1.03
CA ASP A 295 3.91 -31.85 0.74
C ASP A 295 4.38 -31.30 -0.63
N ALA A 296 5.63 -31.60 -0.99
CA ALA A 296 6.24 -31.11 -2.22
C ALA A 296 5.63 -31.75 -3.49
N GLU A 297 5.07 -32.95 -3.40
CA GLU A 297 4.44 -33.62 -4.54
C GLU A 297 3.08 -32.99 -4.85
N GLU A 298 2.26 -32.75 -3.84
CA GLU A 298 1.00 -32.03 -4.00
C GLU A 298 1.22 -30.56 -4.43
N ASP A 299 2.24 -29.87 -3.89
CA ASP A 299 2.61 -28.53 -4.36
C ASP A 299 2.91 -28.52 -5.87
N ALA A 300 3.64 -29.50 -6.35
CA ALA A 300 3.96 -29.62 -7.77
C ALA A 300 2.69 -29.88 -8.63
N LEU A 301 1.77 -30.72 -8.17
CA LEU A 301 0.51 -30.97 -8.85
C LEU A 301 -0.37 -29.72 -8.93
N LEU A 302 -0.53 -29.00 -7.83
CA LEU A 302 -1.32 -27.76 -7.77
C LEU A 302 -0.69 -26.64 -8.63
N ARG A 303 0.64 -26.57 -8.67
CA ARG A 303 1.37 -25.67 -9.58
C ARG A 303 1.08 -25.99 -11.05
N ASP A 304 1.16 -27.27 -11.43
CA ASP A 304 0.90 -27.72 -12.79
C ASP A 304 -0.57 -27.50 -13.18
N GLU A 305 -1.52 -27.72 -12.26
CA GLU A 305 -2.93 -27.41 -12.43
C GLU A 305 -3.13 -25.92 -12.72
N LEU A 306 -2.55 -25.06 -11.88
CA LEU A 306 -2.64 -23.60 -12.02
C LEU A 306 -2.11 -23.12 -13.38
N LEU A 307 -0.97 -23.65 -13.83
CA LEU A 307 -0.37 -23.30 -15.12
C LEU A 307 -1.13 -23.85 -16.34
N ARG A 308 -2.01 -24.85 -16.16
CA ARG A 308 -2.86 -25.41 -17.23
C ARG A 308 -4.25 -24.77 -17.25
N ASP A 309 -4.65 -24.05 -16.22
CA ASP A 309 -5.94 -23.39 -16.15
C ASP A 309 -6.01 -22.26 -17.19
N GLU A 310 -6.84 -22.47 -18.22
CA GLU A 310 -6.97 -21.53 -19.34
C GLU A 310 -7.56 -20.18 -18.91
N LYS A 311 -8.49 -20.18 -17.94
CA LYS A 311 -9.11 -18.96 -17.41
C LYS A 311 -8.07 -18.12 -16.66
N GLU A 312 -7.35 -18.71 -15.71
CA GLU A 312 -6.33 -18.04 -14.91
C GLU A 312 -5.20 -17.49 -15.80
N ARG A 313 -4.79 -18.24 -16.82
CA ARG A 313 -3.79 -17.79 -17.80
C ARG A 313 -4.28 -16.63 -18.64
N ALA A 314 -5.53 -16.68 -19.12
CA ALA A 314 -6.10 -15.58 -19.93
C ALA A 314 -6.22 -14.29 -19.11
N GLU A 315 -6.68 -14.38 -17.85
CA GLU A 315 -6.72 -13.25 -16.92
C GLU A 315 -5.31 -12.70 -16.68
N HIS A 316 -4.33 -13.56 -16.42
CA HIS A 316 -2.95 -13.13 -16.20
C HIS A 316 -2.34 -12.41 -17.41
N VAL A 317 -2.57 -12.92 -18.65
CA VAL A 317 -2.13 -12.24 -19.88
C VAL A 317 -2.74 -10.84 -19.98
N MET A 318 -4.03 -10.71 -19.68
CA MET A 318 -4.71 -9.40 -19.68
C MET A 318 -4.07 -8.42 -18.68
N LEU A 319 -3.74 -8.88 -17.48
CA LEU A 319 -3.07 -8.04 -16.47
C LEU A 319 -1.64 -7.66 -16.88
N VAL A 320 -0.90 -8.58 -17.51
CA VAL A 320 0.44 -8.27 -18.05
C VAL A 320 0.35 -7.23 -19.18
N ASP A 321 -0.63 -7.34 -20.08
CA ASP A 321 -0.81 -6.36 -21.15
C ASP A 321 -1.24 -5.00 -20.61
N LEU A 322 -2.07 -4.95 -19.57
CA LEU A 322 -2.42 -3.71 -18.87
C LEU A 322 -1.17 -3.09 -18.22
N ALA A 323 -0.37 -3.90 -17.51
CA ALA A 323 0.88 -3.44 -16.90
C ALA A 323 1.88 -2.91 -17.93
N ARG A 324 1.99 -3.58 -19.10
CA ARG A 324 2.82 -3.10 -20.23
C ARG A 324 2.32 -1.78 -20.80
N ASN A 325 1.00 -1.59 -20.89
CA ASN A 325 0.40 -0.35 -21.36
C ASN A 325 0.69 0.80 -20.37
N ASP A 326 0.47 0.61 -19.07
CA ASP A 326 0.74 1.60 -18.03
C ASP A 326 2.24 1.94 -17.98
N MET A 327 3.12 0.93 -18.05
CA MET A 327 4.57 1.09 -18.13
C MET A 327 5.00 1.85 -19.40
N GLY A 328 4.35 1.61 -20.54
CA GLY A 328 4.65 2.26 -21.82
C GLY A 328 4.44 3.78 -21.81
N ARG A 329 3.52 4.27 -20.99
CA ARG A 329 3.24 5.71 -20.84
C ARG A 329 4.44 6.47 -20.28
N ILE A 330 5.17 5.86 -19.34
CA ILE A 330 6.24 6.49 -18.55
C ILE A 330 7.65 6.07 -18.96
N SER A 331 7.80 5.02 -19.77
CA SER A 331 9.10 4.46 -20.13
C SER A 331 9.63 4.95 -21.48
N GLU A 332 10.94 5.00 -21.64
CA GLU A 332 11.60 5.24 -22.91
C GLU A 332 11.14 4.20 -23.94
N PHE A 333 10.96 4.65 -25.19
CA PHE A 333 10.47 3.78 -26.26
C PHE A 333 11.39 2.57 -26.47
N GLY A 334 10.77 1.37 -26.58
CA GLY A 334 11.48 0.10 -26.79
C GLY A 334 12.15 -0.49 -25.55
N THR A 335 11.99 0.13 -24.35
CA THR A 335 12.60 -0.38 -23.11
C THR A 335 11.67 -1.26 -22.27
N VAL A 336 10.36 -1.25 -22.55
CA VAL A 336 9.40 -2.09 -21.82
C VAL A 336 9.58 -3.55 -22.18
N LYS A 337 9.84 -4.39 -21.16
CA LYS A 337 10.10 -5.82 -21.31
C LYS A 337 9.35 -6.59 -20.22
N VAL A 338 8.91 -7.79 -20.56
CA VAL A 338 8.48 -8.79 -19.60
C VAL A 338 9.68 -9.68 -19.30
N THR A 339 10.29 -9.51 -18.14
CA THR A 339 11.54 -10.19 -17.77
C THR A 339 11.30 -11.55 -17.11
N GLN A 340 10.13 -11.70 -16.47
CA GLN A 340 9.60 -12.98 -15.98
C GLN A 340 8.16 -13.08 -16.47
N PHE A 341 7.77 -14.23 -17.00
CA PHE A 341 6.43 -14.41 -17.57
C PHE A 341 5.80 -15.72 -17.10
N MET A 342 4.66 -15.59 -16.42
CA MET A 342 3.88 -16.72 -15.90
C MET A 342 4.68 -17.70 -15.01
N GLU A 343 5.49 -17.17 -14.12
CA GLU A 343 6.18 -17.98 -13.11
C GLU A 343 5.27 -18.20 -11.91
N VAL A 344 5.25 -19.42 -11.35
CA VAL A 344 4.53 -19.67 -10.11
C VAL A 344 5.43 -19.37 -8.93
N GLN A 345 5.02 -18.41 -8.11
CA GLN A 345 5.67 -18.09 -6.84
C GLN A 345 4.87 -18.68 -5.67
N ASN A 346 5.59 -19.33 -4.75
CA ASN A 346 5.04 -19.92 -3.55
C ASN A 346 5.12 -18.94 -2.39
N TYR A 347 3.97 -18.58 -1.81
CA TYR A 347 3.85 -17.84 -0.57
C TYR A 347 3.56 -18.81 0.59
N SER A 348 3.37 -18.30 1.81
CA SER A 348 3.18 -19.14 3.01
C SER A 348 1.97 -20.07 2.91
N HIS A 349 0.83 -19.59 2.39
CA HIS A 349 -0.44 -20.31 2.36
C HIS A 349 -0.98 -20.56 0.96
N VAL A 350 -0.50 -19.85 -0.03
CA VAL A 350 -0.96 -19.91 -1.42
C VAL A 350 0.21 -19.85 -2.39
N MET A 351 -0.07 -20.18 -3.65
CA MET A 351 0.81 -19.93 -4.79
C MET A 351 0.07 -19.10 -5.84
N HIS A 352 0.80 -18.23 -6.54
CA HIS A 352 0.26 -17.35 -7.57
C HIS A 352 1.07 -17.42 -8.86
N ILE A 353 0.42 -17.12 -9.99
CA ILE A 353 1.11 -16.80 -11.24
C ILE A 353 1.58 -15.36 -11.19
N VAL A 354 2.85 -15.15 -11.42
CA VAL A 354 3.52 -13.84 -11.32
C VAL A 354 4.26 -13.53 -12.62
N SER A 355 4.23 -12.29 -13.04
CA SER A 355 5.08 -11.77 -14.11
C SER A 355 5.76 -10.48 -13.67
N MET A 356 6.94 -10.20 -14.23
CA MET A 356 7.68 -8.96 -13.97
C MET A 356 7.73 -8.14 -15.26
N VAL A 357 7.26 -6.91 -15.19
CA VAL A 357 7.35 -5.93 -16.30
C VAL A 357 8.31 -4.84 -15.89
N GLU A 358 9.33 -4.64 -16.71
CA GLU A 358 10.36 -3.61 -16.48
C GLU A 358 10.35 -2.56 -17.59
N GLY A 359 10.77 -1.35 -17.24
CA GLY A 359 11.00 -0.27 -18.18
C GLY A 359 12.08 0.70 -17.67
N LYS A 360 12.58 1.54 -18.59
CA LYS A 360 13.45 2.65 -18.23
C LYS A 360 12.65 3.94 -18.25
N LYS A 361 12.56 4.62 -17.11
CA LYS A 361 11.79 5.86 -16.96
C LYS A 361 12.31 6.95 -17.89
N LYS A 362 11.43 7.66 -18.58
CA LYS A 362 11.75 8.91 -19.29
C LYS A 362 12.14 9.98 -18.27
N GLY A 363 13.19 10.75 -18.61
CA GLY A 363 13.76 11.75 -17.69
C GLY A 363 12.81 12.86 -17.25
N GLU A 364 11.82 13.21 -18.11
CA GLU A 364 10.84 14.26 -17.85
C GLU A 364 9.76 13.90 -16.80
N PHE A 365 9.55 12.59 -16.50
CA PHE A 365 8.50 12.18 -15.56
C PHE A 365 8.95 12.35 -14.11
N HIS A 366 8.09 12.99 -13.34
CA HIS A 366 8.22 13.11 -11.89
C HIS A 366 7.91 11.75 -11.21
N PRO A 367 8.49 11.39 -10.04
CA PRO A 367 8.12 10.18 -9.32
C PRO A 367 6.62 10.01 -9.06
N LEU A 368 5.89 11.09 -8.81
CA LEU A 368 4.43 11.09 -8.67
C LEU A 368 3.68 10.78 -9.98
N ASP A 369 4.25 11.09 -11.13
CA ASP A 369 3.67 10.72 -12.42
C ASP A 369 3.70 9.21 -12.62
N LEU A 370 4.73 8.53 -12.09
CA LEU A 370 4.77 7.08 -12.11
C LEU A 370 3.58 6.51 -11.35
N VAL A 371 3.43 6.89 -10.08
CA VAL A 371 2.32 6.37 -9.25
C VAL A 371 0.98 6.72 -9.88
N SER A 372 0.79 7.95 -10.35
CA SER A 372 -0.45 8.39 -11.02
C SER A 372 -0.78 7.59 -12.28
N SER A 373 0.22 7.18 -13.06
CA SER A 373 0.01 6.40 -14.29
C SER A 373 -0.52 4.99 -14.02
N PHE A 374 -0.21 4.41 -12.86
CA PHE A 374 -0.68 3.09 -12.46
C PHE A 374 -1.98 3.12 -11.64
N LEU A 375 -2.38 4.27 -11.08
CA LEU A 375 -3.59 4.40 -10.29
C LEU A 375 -4.82 4.75 -11.15
N PRO A 376 -5.99 4.17 -10.78
CA PRO A 376 -6.10 3.00 -9.92
C PRO A 376 -5.56 1.77 -10.65
N ALA A 377 -5.05 0.80 -9.87
CA ALA A 377 -4.55 -0.45 -10.44
C ALA A 377 -5.65 -1.16 -11.23
N GLY A 378 -5.28 -1.83 -12.32
CA GLY A 378 -6.23 -2.55 -13.16
C GLY A 378 -6.97 -3.65 -12.42
N THR A 379 -6.30 -4.33 -11.50
CA THR A 379 -6.84 -5.33 -10.59
C THR A 379 -7.86 -4.78 -9.59
N LEU A 380 -7.98 -3.45 -9.46
CA LEU A 380 -8.94 -2.75 -8.60
C LEU A 380 -9.91 -1.84 -9.35
N SER A 381 -9.78 -1.74 -10.66
CA SER A 381 -10.65 -0.94 -11.52
C SER A 381 -11.33 -1.81 -12.59
N GLY A 382 -10.68 -2.03 -13.70
CA GLY A 382 -11.16 -2.87 -14.79
C GLY A 382 -10.65 -2.43 -16.16
N ALA A 383 -11.23 -2.98 -17.21
CA ALA A 383 -10.82 -2.73 -18.58
C ALA A 383 -12.04 -2.47 -19.50
N PRO A 384 -12.08 -1.37 -20.25
CA PRO A 384 -11.17 -0.19 -20.24
C PRO A 384 -11.22 0.60 -18.92
N LYS A 385 -10.05 1.04 -18.40
CA LYS A 385 -9.87 1.59 -17.04
C LYS A 385 -10.87 2.72 -16.70
N ILE A 386 -10.94 3.77 -17.51
CA ILE A 386 -11.79 4.96 -17.21
C ILE A 386 -13.27 4.58 -17.16
N ARG A 387 -13.76 3.81 -18.15
CA ARG A 387 -15.15 3.37 -18.16
C ARG A 387 -15.50 2.48 -16.97
N ALA A 388 -14.60 1.60 -16.57
CA ALA A 388 -14.74 0.79 -15.36
C ALA A 388 -14.85 1.68 -14.11
N CYS A 389 -14.01 2.71 -13.96
CA CYS A 389 -14.10 3.67 -12.86
C CYS A 389 -15.43 4.45 -12.83
N GLU A 390 -15.99 4.82 -14.00
CA GLU A 390 -17.30 5.45 -14.07
C GLU A 390 -18.42 4.52 -13.58
N ILE A 391 -18.37 3.23 -13.97
CA ILE A 391 -19.35 2.23 -13.53
C ILE A 391 -19.22 1.95 -12.03
N ILE A 392 -17.98 1.89 -11.51
CA ILE A 392 -17.73 1.76 -10.07
C ILE A 392 -18.37 2.95 -9.32
N ALA A 393 -18.15 4.17 -9.79
CA ALA A 393 -18.73 5.37 -9.17
C ALA A 393 -20.27 5.40 -9.25
N GLU A 394 -20.88 4.77 -10.26
CA GLU A 394 -22.34 4.63 -10.38
C GLU A 394 -22.92 3.60 -9.40
N LEU A 395 -22.23 2.47 -9.21
CA LEU A 395 -22.77 1.31 -8.49
C LEU A 395 -22.38 1.27 -7.00
N GLU A 396 -21.20 1.74 -6.64
CA GLU A 396 -20.81 1.87 -5.25
C GLU A 396 -21.44 3.14 -4.66
N GLN A 397 -22.04 3.03 -3.48
CA GLN A 397 -22.79 4.14 -2.87
C GLN A 397 -21.91 5.10 -2.09
N GLU A 398 -20.65 4.76 -1.87
CA GLU A 398 -19.68 5.49 -1.05
C GLU A 398 -18.33 5.59 -1.73
N LYS A 399 -17.52 6.59 -1.38
CA LYS A 399 -16.11 6.65 -1.80
C LYS A 399 -15.32 5.49 -1.23
N ARG A 400 -14.40 4.95 -2.02
CA ARG A 400 -13.49 3.87 -1.59
C ARG A 400 -12.47 4.34 -0.56
N GLY A 401 -12.16 5.64 -0.53
CA GLY A 401 -11.13 6.19 0.33
C GLY A 401 -9.75 5.60 0.04
N ILE A 402 -9.14 4.94 1.02
CA ILE A 402 -7.81 4.35 0.90
C ILE A 402 -7.83 3.07 0.06
N TYR A 403 -8.91 2.28 0.10
CA TYR A 403 -9.02 1.01 -0.62
C TYR A 403 -8.84 1.17 -2.13
N GLY A 404 -7.94 0.39 -2.73
CA GLY A 404 -7.63 0.44 -4.16
C GLY A 404 -6.72 1.60 -4.59
N GLY A 405 -6.21 2.38 -3.63
CA GLY A 405 -5.17 3.36 -3.83
C GLY A 405 -3.75 2.78 -3.71
N ALA A 406 -2.77 3.61 -3.35
CA ALA A 406 -1.36 3.25 -3.17
C ALA A 406 -0.91 3.50 -1.73
N VAL A 407 -0.06 2.61 -1.22
CA VAL A 407 0.67 2.77 0.05
C VAL A 407 2.15 2.54 -0.19
N GLY A 408 3.01 3.35 0.43
CA GLY A 408 4.45 3.19 0.32
C GLY A 408 5.21 4.49 0.51
N TYR A 409 6.30 4.67 -0.23
CA TYR A 409 7.14 5.85 -0.12
C TYR A 409 7.58 6.42 -1.46
N LEU A 410 7.87 7.72 -1.43
CA LEU A 410 8.53 8.49 -2.48
C LEU A 410 9.78 9.12 -1.86
N ASP A 411 10.93 8.59 -2.21
CA ASP A 411 12.25 8.99 -1.74
C ASP A 411 12.71 10.25 -2.49
N PHE A 412 13.30 11.22 -1.79
CA PHE A 412 13.80 12.43 -2.43
C PHE A 412 15.04 12.20 -3.32
N ALA A 413 15.70 11.05 -3.26
CA ALA A 413 16.70 10.64 -4.24
C ALA A 413 16.08 10.14 -5.56
N GLY A 414 14.75 9.99 -5.61
CA GLY A 414 13.97 9.62 -6.79
C GLY A 414 13.53 8.16 -6.80
N ASN A 415 13.75 7.39 -5.72
CA ASN A 415 13.21 6.03 -5.62
C ASN A 415 11.74 6.06 -5.21
N VAL A 416 10.98 5.08 -5.66
CA VAL A 416 9.57 4.86 -5.34
C VAL A 416 9.38 3.39 -5.04
N ASP A 417 8.62 3.07 -4.01
CA ASP A 417 8.15 1.72 -3.77
C ASP A 417 6.74 1.78 -3.18
N THR A 418 5.77 1.26 -3.94
CA THR A 418 4.35 1.34 -3.58
C THR A 418 3.62 0.05 -3.88
N CYS A 419 2.71 -0.32 -2.99
CA CYS A 419 1.77 -1.43 -3.17
C CYS A 419 0.33 -0.94 -3.32
N ILE A 420 -0.54 -1.82 -3.81
CA ILE A 420 -1.97 -1.57 -3.84
C ILE A 420 -2.53 -1.61 -2.42
N SER A 421 -3.39 -0.64 -2.07
CA SER A 421 -4.09 -0.61 -0.79
C SER A 421 -5.22 -1.64 -0.75
N ILE A 422 -4.85 -2.91 -0.54
CA ILE A 422 -5.76 -4.05 -0.36
C ILE A 422 -5.36 -4.85 0.87
N ARG A 423 -6.20 -5.76 1.32
CA ARG A 423 -6.00 -6.50 2.57
C ARG A 423 -5.69 -5.52 3.71
N LEU A 424 -6.48 -4.48 3.79
CA LEU A 424 -6.28 -3.37 4.70
C LEU A 424 -7.47 -3.16 5.63
N ALA A 425 -7.16 -2.55 6.74
CA ALA A 425 -8.13 -1.91 7.63
C ALA A 425 -7.69 -0.47 7.89
N TYR A 426 -8.64 0.40 8.17
CA TYR A 426 -8.35 1.69 8.78
C TYR A 426 -9.25 1.89 9.99
N LYS A 427 -8.62 2.40 11.06
CA LYS A 427 -9.29 2.64 12.34
C LYS A 427 -9.48 4.13 12.55
N LYS A 428 -10.72 4.53 12.84
CA LYS A 428 -11.08 5.92 13.18
C LYS A 428 -12.27 5.92 14.12
N ASN A 429 -12.21 6.72 15.18
CA ASN A 429 -13.32 6.92 16.13
C ASN A 429 -13.90 5.63 16.74
N GLY A 430 -13.05 4.65 17.05
CA GLY A 430 -13.50 3.36 17.64
C GLY A 430 -14.01 2.35 16.63
N TYR A 431 -14.04 2.69 15.34
CA TYR A 431 -14.46 1.80 14.27
C TYR A 431 -13.29 1.39 13.40
N ILE A 432 -13.23 0.10 13.08
CA ILE A 432 -12.38 -0.46 12.02
C ILE A 432 -13.23 -0.65 10.77
N ARG A 433 -12.71 -0.23 9.62
CA ARG A 433 -13.34 -0.48 8.34
C ARG A 433 -12.45 -1.35 7.47
N VAL A 434 -13.05 -2.40 6.94
CA VAL A 434 -12.41 -3.38 6.05
C VAL A 434 -13.13 -3.35 4.72
N GLN A 435 -12.39 -3.34 3.61
CA GLN A 435 -12.98 -3.34 2.26
C GLN A 435 -12.24 -4.34 1.38
N SER A 436 -13.00 -5.05 0.56
CA SER A 436 -12.47 -5.96 -0.44
C SER A 436 -13.39 -6.01 -1.65
N GLY A 437 -12.92 -6.54 -2.79
CA GLY A 437 -13.71 -6.59 -4.00
C GLY A 437 -13.38 -7.80 -4.86
N ALA A 438 -14.33 -8.14 -5.73
CA ALA A 438 -14.23 -9.19 -6.73
C ALA A 438 -14.25 -8.62 -8.14
N GLY A 439 -13.51 -9.25 -9.04
CA GLY A 439 -13.46 -8.90 -10.46
C GLY A 439 -14.62 -9.54 -11.22
N ILE A 440 -15.56 -8.73 -11.68
CA ILE A 440 -16.76 -9.18 -12.36
C ILE A 440 -16.52 -9.28 -13.87
N VAL A 441 -16.75 -10.47 -14.42
CA VAL A 441 -16.67 -10.82 -15.84
C VAL A 441 -18.02 -11.37 -16.32
N ALA A 442 -18.15 -11.65 -17.62
CA ALA A 442 -19.40 -12.11 -18.23
C ALA A 442 -19.97 -13.39 -17.56
N ASP A 443 -19.08 -14.30 -17.17
CA ASP A 443 -19.45 -15.60 -16.58
C ASP A 443 -19.51 -15.59 -15.05
N SER A 444 -19.33 -14.42 -14.41
CA SER A 444 -19.39 -14.31 -12.94
C SER A 444 -20.75 -14.76 -12.40
N ILE A 445 -20.71 -15.49 -11.30
CA ILE A 445 -21.87 -15.93 -10.52
C ILE A 445 -21.97 -15.00 -9.31
N PRO A 446 -23.05 -14.20 -9.18
CA PRO A 446 -23.12 -13.12 -8.18
C PRO A 446 -22.82 -13.55 -6.75
N GLU A 447 -23.36 -14.67 -6.31
CA GLU A 447 -23.16 -15.19 -4.94
C GLU A 447 -21.70 -15.60 -4.70
N ASN A 448 -21.04 -16.14 -5.73
CA ASN A 448 -19.62 -16.53 -5.64
C ASN A 448 -18.73 -15.30 -5.52
N GLU A 449 -19.05 -14.20 -6.23
CA GLU A 449 -18.28 -12.95 -6.16
C GLU A 449 -18.44 -12.26 -4.80
N PHE A 450 -19.64 -12.32 -4.21
CA PHE A 450 -19.83 -11.85 -2.84
C PHE A 450 -18.99 -12.69 -1.85
N GLN A 451 -19.01 -14.01 -2.00
CA GLN A 451 -18.18 -14.91 -1.17
C GLN A 451 -16.68 -14.66 -1.37
N GLU A 452 -16.26 -14.30 -2.59
CA GLU A 452 -14.87 -13.91 -2.87
C GLU A 452 -14.48 -12.64 -2.10
N CYS A 453 -15.38 -11.63 -2.03
CA CYS A 453 -15.16 -10.47 -1.19
C CYS A 453 -14.96 -10.86 0.28
N LEU A 454 -15.80 -11.73 0.83
CA LEU A 454 -15.64 -12.23 2.21
C LEU A 454 -14.33 -12.98 2.42
N ASN A 455 -13.95 -13.84 1.47
CA ASN A 455 -12.70 -14.59 1.54
C ASN A 455 -11.46 -13.66 1.51
N LYS A 456 -11.51 -12.63 0.66
CA LYS A 456 -10.44 -11.62 0.58
C LYS A 456 -10.34 -10.72 1.82
N ALA A 457 -11.44 -10.45 2.49
CA ALA A 457 -11.47 -9.75 3.78
C ALA A 457 -11.09 -10.65 4.96
N GLY A 458 -11.16 -11.97 4.78
CA GLY A 458 -11.13 -12.98 5.84
C GLY A 458 -9.99 -12.84 6.83
N ALA A 459 -8.75 -12.63 6.37
CA ALA A 459 -7.60 -12.48 7.28
C ALA A 459 -7.73 -11.23 8.18
N VAL A 460 -8.22 -10.12 7.64
CA VAL A 460 -8.41 -8.88 8.41
C VAL A 460 -9.58 -9.02 9.37
N LEU A 461 -10.70 -9.64 8.92
CA LEU A 461 -11.85 -9.91 9.76
C LEU A 461 -11.51 -10.87 10.91
N GLN A 462 -10.68 -11.88 10.63
CA GLN A 462 -10.19 -12.82 11.63
C GLN A 462 -9.29 -12.13 12.67
N ALA A 463 -8.42 -11.21 12.23
CA ALA A 463 -7.54 -10.46 13.12
C ALA A 463 -8.31 -9.53 14.08
N VAL A 464 -9.50 -9.08 13.70
CA VAL A 464 -10.41 -8.35 14.60
C VAL A 464 -11.25 -9.29 15.46
N GLU A 465 -11.23 -10.59 15.14
CA GLU A 465 -12.10 -11.63 15.69
C GLU A 465 -13.55 -11.17 15.84
N THR A 466 -14.14 -10.92 14.68
CA THR A 466 -15.58 -10.62 14.64
C THR A 466 -16.35 -11.82 15.18
N VAL A 467 -16.91 -11.68 16.38
CA VAL A 467 -17.97 -12.58 16.82
C VAL A 467 -19.01 -12.58 15.70
N LYS A 468 -19.27 -13.75 15.10
CA LYS A 468 -20.32 -13.92 14.09
C LYS A 468 -21.67 -13.58 14.74
N GLY A 469 -21.91 -12.29 14.90
CA GLY A 469 -23.22 -11.73 15.19
C GLY A 469 -23.95 -11.69 13.86
N GLY A 470 -24.76 -12.71 13.62
CA GLY A 470 -25.82 -12.81 12.64
C GLY A 470 -25.68 -11.96 11.37
N LEU A 471 -24.99 -12.48 10.38
CA LEU A 471 -25.33 -12.25 8.98
C LEU A 471 -26.37 -13.34 8.63
N GLU A 472 -27.66 -13.14 9.03
CA GLU A 472 -28.82 -13.81 8.43
C GLU A 472 -29.28 -13.08 7.19
#